data_f322f91918dda77cb4f1d890d3946c26
#
_entry.id   f322f91918dda77cb4f1d890d3946c26
#
_cell.length_a   1.000
_cell.length_b   1.000
_cell.length_c   1.000
_cell.angle_alpha   90.00
_cell.angle_beta   90.00
_cell.angle_gamma   90.00
#
_symmetry.space_group_name_H-M   'P 1'
#
loop_
_entity.id
_entity.type
_entity.pdbx_description
1 polymer ?
#
loop_
_entity_poly.entity_id
_entity_poly.type
_entity_poly.pdbx_seq_one_letter_code
_entity_poly.pdbx_strand_id
1 'polypeptide(L)'
;MSQKRTISTVAAIKSRALPILKKHDVKRAAIFGSYARGTAKSKSDIDFLIEYKGKTKSLFDLVDLKFELEETFNLKVDLVTYDSIYWRIKDRILEEQVIIL
;
A
#
# COMPACT_ATOMS: atom_id res chain seq x y z
N MET A 1 6.48 -20.12 -17.21
CA MET A 1 6.27 -19.94 -16.73
C MET A 1 5.63 -19.44 -16.18
N SER A 2 5.33 -19.15 -16.08
CA SER A 2 4.69 -18.88 -15.57
C SER A 2 4.28 -18.08 -15.02
N GLN A 3 4.22 -17.55 -14.94
CA GLN A 3 3.84 -16.84 -14.42
C GLN A 3 3.06 -16.18 -14.09
N LYS A 4 2.89 -16.17 -13.95
CA LYS A 4 2.01 -15.59 -13.68
C LYS A 4 1.39 -14.90 -12.60
N ARG A 5 1.44 -15.00 -11.72
CA ARG A 5 1.01 -14.38 -10.73
C ARG A 5 1.77 -13.30 -10.38
N THR A 6 1.51 -12.22 -10.85
CA THR A 6 2.37 -11.09 -10.85
C THR A 6 2.23 -10.22 -9.63
N ILE A 7 1.22 -10.40 -8.81
CA ILE A 7 1.05 -9.56 -7.63
C ILE A 7 1.13 -10.35 -6.36
N SER A 8 1.91 -11.43 -6.38
CA SER A 8 2.09 -12.26 -5.20
C SER A 8 3.26 -11.80 -4.34
N THR A 9 4.05 -10.84 -4.80
CA THR A 9 5.24 -10.39 -4.06
C THR A 9 5.22 -8.89 -3.84
N VAL A 10 5.94 -8.45 -2.82
CA VAL A 10 6.10 -7.02 -2.55
C VAL A 10 6.80 -6.32 -3.71
N ALA A 11 7.76 -7.00 -4.34
CA ALA A 11 8.48 -6.41 -5.47
C ALA A 11 7.54 -6.10 -6.63
N ALA A 12 6.62 -7.02 -6.93
CA ALA A 12 5.65 -6.81 -8.01
C ALA A 12 4.68 -5.68 -7.66
N ILE A 13 4.24 -5.63 -6.41
CA ILE A 13 3.35 -4.56 -5.96
C ILE A 13 4.07 -3.22 -6.06
N LYS A 14 5.30 -3.14 -5.59
CA LYS A 14 6.11 -1.92 -5.64
C LYS A 14 6.22 -1.40 -7.07
N SER A 15 6.58 -2.28 -8.00
CA SER A 15 6.80 -1.90 -9.38
C SER A 15 5.57 -1.23 -9.98
N ARG A 16 4.38 -1.76 -9.69
CA ARG A 16 3.15 -1.24 -10.27
C ARG A 16 2.57 -0.07 -9.49
N ALA A 17 2.83 -0.01 -8.20
CA ALA A 17 2.27 1.05 -7.35
C ALA A 17 3.07 2.35 -7.43
N LEU A 18 4.38 2.29 -7.64
CA LEU A 18 5.22 3.48 -7.59
C LEU A 18 4.76 4.63 -8.47
N PRO A 19 4.45 4.41 -9.76
CA PRO A 19 4.01 5.53 -10.59
C PRO A 19 2.72 6.17 -10.07
N ILE A 20 1.81 5.35 -9.55
CA ILE A 20 0.54 5.84 -9.02
C ILE A 20 0.77 6.66 -7.75
N LEU A 21 1.59 6.13 -6.85
CA LEU A 21 1.91 6.83 -5.60
C LEU A 21 2.56 8.17 -5.88
N LYS A 22 3.49 8.22 -6.81
CA LYS A 22 4.16 9.46 -7.16
C LYS A 22 3.22 10.47 -7.80
N LYS A 23 2.31 10.00 -8.64
CA LYS A 23 1.31 10.85 -9.27
C LYS A 23 0.40 11.50 -8.21
N HIS A 24 0.15 10.81 -7.12
CA HIS A 24 -0.72 11.31 -6.05
C HIS A 24 0.03 12.05 -4.96
N ASP A 25 1.27 12.44 -5.20
CA ASP A 25 2.08 13.22 -4.27
C ASP A 25 2.37 12.49 -2.96
N VAL A 26 2.56 11.20 -3.03
CA VAL A 26 2.94 10.40 -1.88
C VAL A 26 4.44 10.57 -1.66
N LYS A 27 4.82 10.93 -0.44
CA LYS A 27 6.20 11.15 -0.04
C LYS A 27 6.89 9.85 0.32
N ARG A 28 6.20 8.98 1.07
CA ARG A 28 6.74 7.68 1.41
C ARG A 28 5.59 6.68 1.55
N ALA A 29 5.92 5.43 1.32
CA ALA A 29 4.93 4.37 1.35
C ALA A 29 5.57 3.06 1.73
N ALA A 30 4.76 2.18 2.30
CA ALA A 30 5.18 0.84 2.69
C ALA A 30 4.01 -0.12 2.53
N ILE A 31 4.33 -1.40 2.47
CA ILE A 31 3.34 -2.47 2.50
C ILE A 31 3.38 -3.07 3.90
N PHE A 32 2.22 -3.35 4.47
CA PHE A 32 2.16 -4.09 5.72
C PHE A 32 1.14 -5.22 5.57
N GLY A 33 0.86 -5.93 6.65
CA GLY A 33 -0.12 -7.00 6.61
C GLY A 33 0.37 -8.26 5.93
N SER A 34 -0.55 -9.01 5.32
CA SER A 34 -0.24 -10.36 4.83
C SER A 34 0.82 -10.38 3.73
N TYR A 35 0.82 -9.40 2.82
CA TYR A 35 1.85 -9.36 1.78
C TYR A 35 3.23 -9.09 2.37
N ALA A 36 3.31 -8.23 3.39
CA ALA A 36 4.58 -7.95 4.04
C ALA A 36 5.10 -9.17 4.80
N ARG A 37 4.19 -9.95 5.39
CA ARG A 37 4.58 -11.15 6.15
C ARG A 37 4.84 -12.36 5.26
N GLY A 38 4.51 -12.29 3.98
CA GLY A 38 4.65 -13.41 3.07
C GLY A 38 3.57 -14.46 3.21
N THR A 39 2.44 -14.11 3.82
CA THR A 39 1.33 -15.04 4.03
C THR A 39 0.12 -14.74 3.15
N ALA A 40 0.24 -13.80 2.23
CA ALA A 40 -0.87 -13.41 1.38
C ALA A 40 -1.29 -14.55 0.45
N LYS A 41 -2.58 -14.59 0.16
CA LYS A 41 -3.15 -15.51 -0.81
C LYS A 41 -3.62 -14.72 -2.02
N SER A 42 -4.08 -15.43 -3.05
CA SER A 42 -4.39 -14.78 -4.33
C SER A 42 -5.42 -13.66 -4.22
N LYS A 43 -6.29 -13.70 -3.23
CA LYS A 43 -7.31 -12.67 -3.04
C LYS A 43 -7.15 -11.88 -1.76
N SER A 44 -5.96 -11.91 -1.17
CA SER A 44 -5.70 -11.12 0.03
C SER A 44 -5.71 -9.64 -0.29
N ASP A 45 -6.18 -8.84 0.65
CA ASP A 45 -6.14 -7.38 0.52
C ASP A 45 -4.69 -6.91 0.57
N ILE A 46 -4.42 -5.83 -0.15
CA ILE A 46 -3.10 -5.20 -0.09
C ILE A 46 -3.19 -4.03 0.89
N ASP A 47 -2.33 -4.02 1.89
CA ASP A 47 -2.34 -3.00 2.93
C ASP A 47 -1.18 -2.03 2.71
N PHE A 48 -1.50 -0.77 2.44
CA PHE A 48 -0.52 0.28 2.22
C PHE A 48 -0.50 1.27 3.36
N LEU A 49 0.72 1.67 3.76
CA LEU A 49 0.94 2.83 4.60
C LEU A 49 1.49 3.94 3.73
N ILE A 50 0.96 5.14 3.86
CA ILE A 50 1.45 6.26 3.06
C ILE A 50 1.59 7.52 3.89
N GLU A 51 2.45 8.42 3.41
CA GLU A 51 2.55 9.79 3.88
C GLU A 51 2.59 10.69 2.66
N TYR A 52 1.72 11.70 2.63
CA TYR A 52 1.71 12.66 1.53
C TYR A 52 2.79 13.71 1.70
N LYS A 53 3.20 14.32 0.58
CA LYS A 53 4.04 15.51 0.61
C LYS A 53 3.16 16.67 1.02
N GLY A 54 3.42 17.32 2.08
CA GLY A 54 2.60 18.44 2.54
C GLY A 54 1.32 17.98 3.21
N LYS A 55 0.43 18.93 3.51
CA LYS A 55 -0.72 18.69 4.37
C LYS A 55 -2.04 19.16 3.77
N THR A 56 -2.11 19.27 2.45
CA THR A 56 -3.30 19.77 1.79
C THR A 56 -4.23 18.68 1.25
N LYS A 57 -3.84 17.43 1.39
CA LYS A 57 -4.66 16.33 0.89
C LYS A 57 -5.83 16.07 1.81
N SER A 58 -6.97 15.74 1.21
CA SER A 58 -8.19 15.47 1.94
C SER A 58 -8.52 13.98 1.87
N LEU A 59 -9.61 13.62 2.54
CA LEU A 59 -10.12 12.26 2.47
C LEU A 59 -10.49 11.88 1.03
N PHE A 60 -10.95 12.84 0.22
CA PHE A 60 -11.27 12.55 -1.17
C PHE A 60 -10.03 12.14 -1.97
N ASP A 61 -8.89 12.76 -1.70
CA ASP A 61 -7.64 12.38 -2.34
C ASP A 61 -7.25 10.96 -1.97
N LEU A 62 -7.46 10.58 -0.72
CA LEU A 62 -7.16 9.25 -0.23
C LEU A 62 -8.05 8.21 -0.93
N VAL A 63 -9.33 8.51 -1.08
CA VAL A 63 -10.27 7.60 -1.76
C VAL A 63 -9.91 7.44 -3.22
N ASP A 64 -9.53 8.53 -3.90
CA ASP A 64 -9.10 8.46 -5.29
C ASP A 64 -7.88 7.56 -5.46
N LEU A 65 -6.90 7.72 -4.58
CA LEU A 65 -5.70 6.88 -4.62
C LEU A 65 -6.05 5.42 -4.40
N LYS A 66 -6.91 5.15 -3.42
CA LYS A 66 -7.34 3.79 -3.13
C LYS A 66 -7.99 3.15 -4.34
N PHE A 67 -8.91 3.86 -4.99
CA PHE A 67 -9.62 3.33 -6.15
C PHE A 67 -8.66 3.05 -7.31
N GLU A 68 -7.70 3.92 -7.54
CA GLU A 68 -6.75 3.71 -8.62
C GLU A 68 -5.87 2.49 -8.34
N LEU A 69 -5.44 2.32 -7.11
CA LEU A 69 -4.65 1.13 -6.73
C LEU A 69 -5.49 -0.13 -6.86
N GLU A 70 -6.73 -0.10 -6.42
CA GLU A 70 -7.62 -1.26 -6.55
C GLU A 70 -7.85 -1.65 -8.00
N GLU A 71 -8.01 -0.66 -8.86
CA GLU A 71 -8.20 -0.91 -10.27
C GLU A 71 -6.94 -1.53 -10.89
N THR A 72 -5.78 -1.04 -10.49
CA THR A 72 -4.51 -1.52 -11.01
C THR A 72 -4.24 -2.97 -10.62
N PHE A 73 -4.54 -3.33 -9.39
CA PHE A 73 -4.24 -4.66 -8.87
C PHE A 73 -5.41 -5.63 -8.96
N ASN A 74 -6.61 -5.11 -9.19
CA ASN A 74 -7.84 -5.90 -9.19
C ASN A 74 -8.00 -6.65 -7.86
N LEU A 75 -7.65 -5.99 -6.77
CA LEU A 75 -7.76 -6.50 -5.40
C LEU A 75 -8.21 -5.36 -4.51
N LYS A 76 -8.77 -5.70 -3.36
CA LYS A 76 -9.08 -4.69 -2.36
C LYS A 76 -7.78 -4.10 -1.80
N VAL A 77 -7.79 -2.82 -1.56
CA VAL A 77 -6.66 -2.10 -0.99
C VAL A 77 -7.10 -1.40 0.28
N ASP A 78 -6.36 -1.62 1.36
CA ASP A 78 -6.50 -0.83 2.57
C ASP A 78 -5.40 0.21 2.55
N LEU A 79 -5.79 1.47 2.74
CA LEU A 79 -4.88 2.59 2.62
C LEU A 79 -4.92 3.37 3.93
N VAL A 80 -3.80 3.39 4.64
CA VAL A 80 -3.70 4.02 5.95
C VAL A 80 -2.56 5.01 5.92
N THR A 81 -2.77 6.21 6.44
CA THR A 81 -1.66 7.15 6.60
C THR A 81 -0.91 6.84 7.88
N TYR A 82 0.39 7.16 7.89
CA TYR A 82 1.20 6.93 9.09
C TYR A 82 0.63 7.63 10.33
N ASP A 83 -0.01 8.78 10.13
CA ASP A 83 -0.58 9.55 11.24
C ASP A 83 -1.83 8.91 11.84
N SER A 84 -2.51 8.07 11.10
CA SER A 84 -3.78 7.50 11.56
C SER A 84 -3.68 6.08 12.08
N ILE A 85 -2.47 5.54 12.23
CA ILE A 85 -2.31 4.20 12.79
C ILE A 85 -2.70 4.24 14.25
N TYR A 86 -3.56 3.28 14.64
CA TYR A 86 -3.96 3.15 16.03
C TYR A 86 -2.73 2.87 16.91
N TRP A 87 -2.54 3.64 17.97
CA TRP A 87 -1.30 3.63 18.73
C TRP A 87 -0.96 2.26 19.32
N ARG A 88 -1.96 1.45 19.64
CA ARG A 88 -1.72 0.13 20.25
C ARG A 88 -1.04 -0.85 19.30
N ILE A 89 -1.23 -0.67 17.99
CA ILE A 89 -0.66 -1.60 17.01
C ILE A 89 0.42 -0.95 16.18
N LYS A 90 0.73 0.32 16.46
CA LYS A 90 1.65 1.08 15.62
C LYS A 90 3.03 0.46 15.56
N ASP A 91 3.58 0.09 16.70
CA ASP A 91 4.94 -0.48 16.73
C ASP A 91 5.01 -1.76 15.93
N ARG A 92 3.99 -2.61 16.04
CA ARG A 92 3.97 -3.87 15.32
C ARG A 92 3.87 -3.64 13.80
N ILE A 93 3.02 -2.71 13.39
CA ILE A 93 2.89 -2.40 11.97
C ILE A 93 4.21 -1.85 11.41
N LEU A 94 4.85 -0.95 12.16
CA LEU A 94 6.11 -0.37 11.70
C LEU A 94 7.23 -1.40 11.64
N GLU A 95 7.23 -2.38 12.52
CA GLU A 95 8.19 -3.48 12.46
C GLU A 95 7.96 -4.39 11.26
N GLU A 96 6.69 -4.62 10.91
CA GLU A 96 6.34 -5.51 9.80
C GLU A 96 6.47 -4.85 8.44
N GLN A 97 6.44 -3.53 8.37
CA GLN A 97 6.34 -2.84 7.10
C GLN A 97 7.53 -3.11 6.19
N VAL A 98 7.26 -3.17 4.90
CA VAL A 98 8.29 -3.22 3.87
C VAL A 98 8.19 -1.93 3.08
N ILE A 99 9.20 -1.10 3.19
CA ILE A 99 9.22 0.22 2.58
C ILE A 99 9.36 0.09 1.08
N ILE A 100 8.50 0.77 0.32
CA ILE A 100 8.54 0.75 -1.15
C ILE A 100 8.79 2.13 -1.75
N LEU A 101 8.63 3.18 -0.95
CA LEU A 101 8.89 4.53 -1.45
C LEU A 101 9.46 5.38 -0.33
#